data_9db8c377ecf41ebeb2a0dd22f5802257
#
_entry.id   9db8c377ecf41ebeb2a0dd22f5802257
#
_cell.length_a   1.000
_cell.length_b   1.000
_cell.length_c   1.000
_cell.angle_alpha   90.00
_cell.angle_beta   90.00
_cell.angle_gamma   90.00
#
_symmetry.space_group_name_H-M   'P 1'
#
loop_
_entity.id
_entity.type
_entity.pdbx_description
1 polymer ?
#
loop_
_entity_poly.entity_id
_entity_poly.type
_entity_poly.pdbx_seq_one_letter_code
_entity_poly.pdbx_strand_id
1 'polypeptide(L)'
;MFYIIGGITMIEIPEALTLAGQINNTIRGKKIVNVVAAHNPHKFAWYHGDPQKYHEILVGKTINTATAYGGMVEISVDNASILIGDGVGFRYRHSGEKRPAKHQLLLEFNDSSEVSASVQMYGGIWCFNTEDGFQNNYYQVTKEKPSPLSYEFNEVYFDKLISSQDVQKLSVKAFLATEQRIPGLGNGVLQDILWNAKIHPKRKIDTLKEENKEVLYSSIKTILSKMTELGGRDTEKDLYGNKGGYKTMMSKNSVGSSCVSCGEIIKKENYLGGSIYYCENCQLL
;
A
#
# COMPACT_ATOMS: atom_id res chain seq x y z
N MET A 1 -17.76 5.32 -23.06
CA MET A 1 -17.23 3.95 -22.83
C MET A 1 -15.71 4.08 -22.67
N PHE A 2 -15.26 4.31 -21.43
CA PHE A 2 -13.83 4.48 -21.15
C PHE A 2 -13.25 3.14 -20.72
N TYR A 3 -12.48 2.52 -21.58
CA TYR A 3 -11.62 1.41 -21.22
C TYR A 3 -10.47 1.95 -20.38
N ILE A 4 -10.54 1.80 -19.04
CA ILE A 4 -9.38 1.96 -18.17
C ILE A 4 -8.59 0.64 -18.27
N ILE A 5 -7.71 0.55 -19.28
CA ILE A 5 -6.66 -0.47 -19.35
C ILE A 5 -5.46 0.09 -18.60
N GLY A 6 -5.47 -0.03 -17.31
CA GLY A 6 -4.35 0.25 -16.42
C GLY A 6 -4.69 -0.30 -15.05
N GLY A 7 -3.93 -1.24 -14.53
CA GLY A 7 -4.10 -1.72 -13.17
C GLY A 7 -3.94 -0.53 -12.22
N ILE A 8 -4.92 -0.33 -11.33
CA ILE A 8 -4.86 0.70 -10.30
C ILE A 8 -3.74 0.29 -9.35
N THR A 9 -2.71 1.11 -9.23
CA THR A 9 -1.65 0.92 -8.24
C THR A 9 -2.18 1.33 -6.87
N MET A 10 -1.99 0.46 -5.86
CA MET A 10 -2.31 0.76 -4.45
C MET A 10 -1.14 0.32 -3.59
N ILE A 11 -0.56 1.26 -2.87
CA ILE A 11 0.50 0.96 -1.90
C ILE A 11 -0.16 0.38 -0.66
N GLU A 12 0.10 -0.89 -0.39
CA GLU A 12 -0.25 -1.57 0.85
C GLU A 12 1.05 -2.02 1.56
N ILE A 13 0.99 -2.70 2.68
CA ILE A 13 2.18 -3.05 3.48
C ILE A 13 3.33 -3.63 2.64
N PRO A 14 3.13 -4.66 1.78
CA PRO A 14 4.24 -5.25 1.03
C PRO A 14 4.87 -4.27 0.02
N GLU A 15 4.04 -3.48 -0.66
CA GLU A 15 4.50 -2.50 -1.64
C GLU A 15 5.23 -1.35 -0.95
N ALA A 16 4.77 -0.87 0.22
CA ALA A 16 5.43 0.18 0.98
C ALA A 16 6.83 -0.25 1.44
N LEU A 17 6.97 -1.47 1.97
CA LEU A 17 8.25 -2.02 2.39
C LEU A 17 9.21 -2.21 1.22
N THR A 18 8.71 -2.73 0.10
CA THR A 18 9.49 -2.91 -1.14
C THR A 18 9.97 -1.57 -1.67
N LEU A 19 9.08 -0.57 -1.78
CA LEU A 19 9.44 0.76 -2.26
C LEU A 19 10.46 1.45 -1.34
N ALA A 20 10.27 1.39 -0.02
CA ALA A 20 11.22 1.98 0.93
C ALA A 20 12.61 1.36 0.80
N GLY A 21 12.71 0.03 0.68
CA GLY A 21 13.96 -0.68 0.44
C GLY A 21 14.62 -0.27 -0.87
N GLN A 22 13.85 -0.22 -1.96
CA GLN A 22 14.36 0.18 -3.29
C GLN A 22 14.80 1.65 -3.32
N ILE A 23 14.06 2.57 -2.68
CA ILE A 23 14.42 3.98 -2.55
C ILE A 23 15.76 4.12 -1.82
N ASN A 24 15.93 3.42 -0.69
CA ASN A 24 17.18 3.41 0.07
C ASN A 24 18.39 2.91 -0.75
N ASN A 25 18.17 1.91 -1.59
CA ASN A 25 19.22 1.33 -2.41
C ASN A 25 19.56 2.17 -3.67
N THR A 26 18.65 3.05 -4.12
CA THR A 26 18.75 3.69 -5.44
C THR A 26 19.01 5.19 -5.36
N ILE A 27 18.34 5.90 -4.47
CA ILE A 27 18.41 7.37 -4.43
C ILE A 27 18.90 7.95 -3.11
N ARG A 28 19.16 7.14 -2.09
CA ARG A 28 19.81 7.60 -0.86
C ARG A 28 21.15 8.26 -1.16
N GLY A 29 21.40 9.41 -0.54
CA GLY A 29 22.60 10.22 -0.75
C GLY A 29 22.56 11.12 -1.99
N LYS A 30 21.54 10.99 -2.87
CA LYS A 30 21.41 11.89 -4.01
C LYS A 30 20.87 13.25 -3.58
N LYS A 31 21.42 14.31 -4.20
CA LYS A 31 20.98 15.69 -3.99
C LYS A 31 19.90 16.06 -4.99
N ILE A 32 18.80 16.62 -4.52
CA ILE A 32 17.71 17.14 -5.36
C ILE A 32 18.16 18.45 -5.98
N VAL A 33 18.12 18.56 -7.31
CA VAL A 33 18.51 19.75 -8.06
C VAL A 33 17.31 20.46 -8.69
N ASN A 34 16.21 19.76 -8.91
CA ASN A 34 14.96 20.36 -9.40
C ASN A 34 13.75 19.58 -8.89
N VAL A 35 12.65 20.31 -8.69
CA VAL A 35 11.35 19.76 -8.27
C VAL A 35 10.25 20.41 -9.09
N VAL A 36 9.39 19.59 -9.68
CA VAL A 36 8.15 20.02 -10.35
C VAL A 36 6.99 19.32 -9.68
N ALA A 37 6.11 20.06 -9.02
CA ALA A 37 4.92 19.51 -8.39
C ALA A 37 3.65 20.02 -9.06
N ALA A 38 2.56 19.26 -8.99
CA ALA A 38 1.25 19.56 -9.56
C ALA A 38 1.28 19.93 -11.05
N HIS A 39 2.27 19.41 -11.81
CA HIS A 39 2.40 19.69 -13.25
C HIS A 39 1.15 19.34 -14.05
N ASN A 40 0.57 18.17 -13.78
CA ASN A 40 -0.71 17.76 -14.36
C ASN A 40 -1.76 17.71 -13.25
N PRO A 41 -2.79 18.56 -13.31
CA PRO A 41 -3.87 18.53 -12.32
C PRO A 41 -4.55 17.16 -12.25
N HIS A 42 -4.77 16.66 -11.04
CA HIS A 42 -5.53 15.44 -10.78
C HIS A 42 -6.47 15.67 -9.61
N LYS A 43 -7.78 15.50 -9.83
CA LYS A 43 -8.83 15.85 -8.85
C LYS A 43 -8.63 15.19 -7.47
N PHE A 44 -8.05 14.00 -7.43
CA PHE A 44 -7.85 13.22 -6.22
C PHE A 44 -6.36 13.02 -5.89
N ALA A 45 -5.49 13.92 -6.35
CA ALA A 45 -4.14 14.06 -5.82
C ALA A 45 -4.19 15.02 -4.63
N TRP A 46 -3.75 14.55 -3.47
CA TRP A 46 -3.73 15.34 -2.24
C TRP A 46 -2.33 15.81 -1.94
N TYR A 47 -2.21 17.09 -1.60
CA TYR A 47 -0.96 17.74 -1.26
C TYR A 47 -1.05 18.35 0.15
N HIS A 48 0.08 18.69 0.74
CA HIS A 48 0.17 19.49 1.96
C HIS A 48 0.55 20.92 1.56
N GLY A 49 -0.23 21.89 2.00
CA GLY A 49 -0.02 23.29 1.61
C GLY A 49 -0.11 23.52 0.10
N ASP A 50 0.72 24.44 -0.39
CA ASP A 50 0.81 24.75 -1.81
C ASP A 50 1.90 23.90 -2.48
N PRO A 51 1.56 22.99 -3.40
CA PRO A 51 2.55 22.14 -4.08
C PRO A 51 3.55 22.94 -4.92
N GLN A 52 3.26 24.15 -5.34
CA GLN A 52 4.22 25.03 -6.04
C GLN A 52 5.43 25.39 -5.17
N LYS A 53 5.27 25.35 -3.84
CA LYS A 53 6.35 25.60 -2.87
C LYS A 53 7.23 24.37 -2.61
N TYR A 54 6.90 23.20 -3.14
CA TYR A 54 7.72 21.99 -2.95
C TYR A 54 9.14 22.13 -3.50
N HIS A 55 9.33 22.97 -4.53
CA HIS A 55 10.64 23.34 -5.02
C HIS A 55 11.50 24.02 -3.92
N GLU A 56 10.94 25.00 -3.23
CA GLU A 56 11.62 25.74 -2.14
C GLU A 56 11.92 24.84 -0.95
N ILE A 57 11.03 23.88 -0.66
CA ILE A 57 11.18 22.93 0.46
C ILE A 57 12.30 21.91 0.19
N LEU A 58 12.50 21.46 -1.05
CA LEU A 58 13.27 20.24 -1.35
C LEU A 58 14.56 20.49 -2.14
N VAL A 59 14.64 21.54 -2.98
CA VAL A 59 15.84 21.77 -3.81
C VAL A 59 17.06 22.07 -2.96
N GLY A 60 18.19 21.49 -3.34
CA GLY A 60 19.46 21.61 -2.63
C GLY A 60 19.64 20.62 -1.49
N LYS A 61 18.59 19.89 -1.11
CA LYS A 61 18.61 18.89 -0.02
C LYS A 61 18.96 17.49 -0.52
N THR A 62 19.38 16.65 0.40
CA THR A 62 19.85 15.27 0.14
C THR A 62 18.83 14.25 0.66
N ILE A 63 18.59 13.19 -0.10
CA ILE A 63 17.78 12.04 0.34
C ILE A 63 18.56 11.28 1.41
N ASN A 64 18.00 11.17 2.61
CA ASN A 64 18.64 10.48 3.75
C ASN A 64 18.21 9.03 3.85
N THR A 65 16.90 8.78 4.01
CA THR A 65 16.37 7.42 4.16
C THR A 65 14.90 7.38 3.77
N ALA A 66 14.40 6.18 3.43
CA ALA A 66 12.98 5.92 3.25
C ALA A 66 12.51 4.86 4.26
N THR A 67 11.36 5.09 4.87
CA THR A 67 10.74 4.20 5.86
C THR A 67 9.28 3.95 5.50
N ALA A 68 8.84 2.70 5.59
CA ALA A 68 7.45 2.33 5.38
C ALA A 68 6.67 2.41 6.70
N TYR A 69 5.49 3.02 6.65
CA TYR A 69 4.52 3.08 7.74
C TYR A 69 3.16 2.62 7.21
N GLY A 70 2.78 1.37 7.50
CA GLY A 70 1.58 0.77 6.94
C GLY A 70 1.61 0.76 5.41
N GLY A 71 0.66 1.44 4.76
CA GLY A 71 0.59 1.64 3.31
C GLY A 71 1.20 2.95 2.82
N MET A 72 2.08 3.57 3.60
CA MET A 72 2.75 4.83 3.26
C MET A 72 4.26 4.68 3.26
N VAL A 73 4.95 5.49 2.45
CA VAL A 73 6.41 5.60 2.43
C VAL A 73 6.81 7.04 2.72
N GLU A 74 7.54 7.23 3.81
CA GLU A 74 8.18 8.50 4.16
C GLU A 74 9.63 8.50 3.67
N ILE A 75 10.00 9.52 2.91
CA ILE A 75 11.36 9.77 2.44
C ILE A 75 11.88 10.99 3.19
N SER A 76 12.85 10.79 4.07
CA SER A 76 13.53 11.87 4.79
C SER A 76 14.52 12.58 3.87
N VAL A 77 14.48 13.90 3.84
CA VAL A 77 15.26 14.77 2.93
C VAL A 77 15.82 15.93 3.76
N ASP A 78 17.01 15.77 4.35
CA ASP A 78 17.61 16.70 5.32
C ASP A 78 16.58 17.08 6.42
N ASN A 79 16.18 18.35 6.50
CA ASN A 79 15.16 18.84 7.44
C ASN A 79 13.73 18.85 6.87
N ALA A 80 13.46 18.06 5.82
CA ALA A 80 12.14 17.90 5.22
C ALA A 80 11.78 16.42 5.04
N SER A 81 10.52 16.17 4.74
CA SER A 81 10.02 14.83 4.39
C SER A 81 9.12 14.88 3.16
N ILE A 82 9.20 13.83 2.36
CA ILE A 82 8.23 13.52 1.30
C ILE A 82 7.48 12.27 1.76
N LEU A 83 6.15 12.35 1.85
CA LEU A 83 5.31 11.22 2.19
C LEU A 83 4.42 10.87 1.00
N ILE A 84 4.40 9.60 0.62
CA ILE A 84 3.55 9.06 -0.44
C ILE A 84 2.69 7.93 0.09
N GLY A 85 1.46 7.80 -0.42
CA GLY A 85 0.54 6.76 0.00
C GLY A 85 -0.60 6.52 -0.99
N ASP A 86 -1.41 5.51 -0.70
CA ASP A 86 -2.56 5.11 -1.50
C ASP A 86 -2.20 4.75 -2.96
N GLY A 87 -2.90 5.33 -3.93
CA GLY A 87 -2.76 5.07 -5.36
C GLY A 87 -1.66 5.86 -6.06
N VAL A 88 -0.57 6.17 -5.37
CA VAL A 88 0.60 6.86 -5.95
C VAL A 88 1.53 5.85 -6.60
N GLY A 89 1.70 5.93 -7.92
CA GLY A 89 2.77 5.24 -8.64
C GLY A 89 4.07 6.04 -8.55
N PHE A 90 5.09 5.51 -7.88
CA PHE A 90 6.40 6.13 -7.70
C PHE A 90 7.43 5.42 -8.57
N ARG A 91 8.14 6.14 -9.45
CA ARG A 91 8.99 5.53 -10.50
C ARG A 91 10.32 6.25 -10.64
N TYR A 92 11.40 5.48 -10.55
CA TYR A 92 12.76 5.90 -10.84
C TYR A 92 13.09 5.78 -12.34
N ARG A 93 13.93 6.67 -12.84
CA ARG A 93 14.50 6.66 -14.19
C ARG A 93 15.96 7.04 -14.16
N HIS A 94 16.72 6.34 -14.98
CA HIS A 94 18.11 6.70 -15.24
C HIS A 94 18.18 7.96 -16.10
N SER A 95 19.35 8.61 -16.06
CA SER A 95 19.63 9.73 -16.97
C SER A 95 19.40 9.32 -18.43
N GLY A 96 18.71 10.19 -19.18
CA GLY A 96 18.40 9.97 -20.60
C GLY A 96 17.18 9.10 -20.90
N GLU A 97 16.55 8.49 -19.90
CA GLU A 97 15.28 7.76 -20.11
C GLU A 97 14.12 8.73 -20.35
N LYS A 98 13.14 8.25 -21.12
CA LYS A 98 11.97 9.07 -21.48
C LYS A 98 11.14 9.43 -20.25
N ARG A 99 11.04 10.73 -19.98
CA ARG A 99 10.18 11.29 -18.92
C ARG A 99 8.69 11.02 -19.19
N PRO A 100 7.88 10.68 -18.16
CA PRO A 100 6.45 10.54 -18.34
C PRO A 100 5.81 11.90 -18.67
N ALA A 101 4.89 11.89 -19.64
CA ALA A 101 4.16 13.09 -20.03
C ALA A 101 3.23 13.61 -18.91
N LYS A 102 2.79 12.72 -18.00
CA LYS A 102 1.91 13.06 -16.87
C LYS A 102 2.53 12.64 -15.56
N HIS A 103 2.66 13.58 -14.63
CA HIS A 103 3.13 13.36 -13.27
C HIS A 103 2.60 14.44 -12.33
N GLN A 104 2.44 14.12 -11.08
CA GLN A 104 2.04 15.03 -10.01
C GLN A 104 3.24 15.52 -9.18
N LEU A 105 4.34 14.77 -9.18
CA LEU A 105 5.63 15.18 -8.62
C LEU A 105 6.74 14.65 -9.51
N LEU A 106 7.78 15.44 -9.71
CA LEU A 106 9.05 15.08 -10.35
C LEU A 106 10.18 15.60 -9.50
N LEU A 107 11.13 14.75 -9.18
CA LEU A 107 12.39 15.08 -8.53
C LEU A 107 13.53 14.76 -9.51
N GLU A 108 14.40 15.73 -9.80
CA GLU A 108 15.62 15.52 -10.56
C GLU A 108 16.82 15.55 -9.60
N PHE A 109 17.75 14.64 -9.79
CA PHE A 109 18.93 14.52 -8.95
C PHE A 109 20.20 15.02 -9.65
N ASN A 110 21.25 15.26 -8.85
CA ASN A 110 22.54 15.78 -9.29
C ASN A 110 23.29 14.89 -10.30
N ASP A 111 22.90 13.61 -10.46
CA ASP A 111 23.40 12.68 -11.47
C ASP A 111 22.49 12.60 -12.72
N SER A 112 21.56 13.50 -12.86
CA SER A 112 20.56 13.55 -13.94
C SER A 112 19.57 12.38 -13.96
N SER A 113 19.56 11.53 -12.93
CA SER A 113 18.46 10.58 -12.74
C SER A 113 17.24 11.28 -12.15
N GLU A 114 16.08 10.65 -12.22
CA GLU A 114 14.84 11.26 -11.76
C GLU A 114 13.90 10.26 -11.09
N VAL A 115 13.01 10.80 -10.26
CA VAL A 115 11.85 10.07 -9.74
C VAL A 115 10.59 10.86 -10.05
N SER A 116 9.57 10.17 -10.53
CA SER A 116 8.23 10.76 -10.71
C SER A 116 7.18 10.05 -9.89
N ALA A 117 6.24 10.84 -9.34
CA ALA A 117 5.02 10.33 -8.73
C ALA A 117 3.80 10.64 -9.60
N SER A 118 2.93 9.65 -9.80
CA SER A 118 1.69 9.80 -10.55
C SER A 118 0.52 9.19 -9.77
N VAL A 119 -0.62 9.90 -9.75
CA VAL A 119 -1.86 9.44 -9.12
C VAL A 119 -2.78 8.90 -10.20
N GLN A 120 -3.27 7.66 -10.03
CA GLN A 120 -4.17 7.05 -10.99
C GLN A 120 -5.65 7.20 -10.62
N MET A 121 -6.00 6.94 -9.36
CA MET A 121 -7.37 7.05 -8.87
C MET A 121 -7.48 8.09 -7.77
N TYR A 122 -6.75 7.92 -6.69
CA TYR A 122 -6.56 8.87 -5.60
C TYR A 122 -5.22 8.57 -4.92
N GLY A 123 -4.60 9.57 -4.31
CA GLY A 123 -3.36 9.36 -3.58
C GLY A 123 -2.76 10.64 -3.04
N GLY A 124 -1.97 10.49 -2.00
CA GLY A 124 -1.32 11.58 -1.31
C GLY A 124 0.15 11.71 -1.67
N ILE A 125 0.56 12.94 -1.97
CA ILE A 125 1.94 13.35 -2.21
C ILE A 125 2.17 14.59 -1.36
N TRP A 126 2.69 14.40 -0.14
CA TRP A 126 2.87 15.48 0.83
C TRP A 126 4.35 15.78 1.03
N CYS A 127 4.71 17.05 0.97
CA CYS A 127 6.05 17.54 1.33
C CYS A 127 5.91 18.57 2.45
N PHE A 128 6.75 18.46 3.48
CA PHE A 128 6.72 19.34 4.64
C PHE A 128 8.10 19.43 5.28
N ASN A 129 8.40 20.56 5.95
CA ASN A 129 9.57 20.64 6.80
C ASN A 129 9.32 19.84 8.08
N THR A 130 10.33 19.17 8.60
CA THR A 130 10.20 18.32 9.77
C THR A 130 9.81 19.13 11.03
N GLU A 131 10.27 20.39 11.13
CA GLU A 131 9.96 21.29 12.23
C GLU A 131 8.49 21.72 12.28
N ASP A 132 7.84 21.89 11.12
CA ASP A 132 6.43 22.27 11.03
C ASP A 132 5.49 21.12 11.43
N GLY A 133 6.00 19.89 11.36
CA GLY A 133 5.20 18.67 11.54
C GLY A 133 4.20 18.43 10.41
N PHE A 134 3.54 17.30 10.45
CA PHE A 134 2.49 16.96 9.50
C PHE A 134 1.28 16.36 10.21
N GLN A 135 0.19 17.14 10.25
CA GLN A 135 -1.07 16.75 10.89
C GLN A 135 -1.93 15.93 9.92
N ASN A 136 -1.78 14.62 9.98
CA ASN A 136 -2.59 13.67 9.22
C ASN A 136 -2.88 12.46 10.10
N ASN A 137 -4.13 12.26 10.47
CA ASN A 137 -4.53 11.18 11.37
C ASN A 137 -4.12 9.79 10.85
N TYR A 138 -4.21 9.56 9.54
CA TYR A 138 -3.82 8.30 8.94
C TYR A 138 -2.32 8.03 9.17
N TYR A 139 -1.49 9.01 8.87
CA TYR A 139 -0.04 8.90 9.04
C TYR A 139 0.36 8.73 10.52
N GLN A 140 -0.28 9.46 11.44
CA GLN A 140 -0.02 9.31 12.87
C GLN A 140 -0.37 7.92 13.39
N VAL A 141 -1.56 7.41 13.03
CA VAL A 141 -2.01 6.06 13.40
C VAL A 141 -1.06 4.98 12.86
N THR A 142 -0.50 5.15 11.64
CA THR A 142 0.46 4.20 11.08
C THR A 142 1.80 4.17 11.83
N LYS A 143 2.17 5.25 12.51
CA LYS A 143 3.39 5.33 13.36
C LYS A 143 3.19 4.77 14.76
N GLU A 144 1.97 4.82 15.26
CA GLU A 144 1.62 4.40 16.62
C GLU A 144 1.30 2.90 16.71
N LYS A 145 0.65 2.34 15.68
CA LYS A 145 0.23 0.93 15.69
C LYS A 145 1.31 0.01 15.13
N PRO A 146 1.50 -1.17 15.73
CA PRO A 146 2.49 -2.13 15.26
C PRO A 146 2.15 -2.65 13.86
N SER A 147 3.19 -2.78 13.03
CA SER A 147 3.08 -3.48 11.76
C SER A 147 2.80 -4.97 11.97
N PRO A 148 1.94 -5.61 11.16
CA PRO A 148 1.75 -7.06 11.21
C PRO A 148 3.03 -7.88 11.08
N LEU A 149 4.09 -7.31 10.51
CA LEU A 149 5.38 -7.96 10.35
C LEU A 149 6.35 -7.71 11.50
N SER A 150 5.98 -6.85 12.47
CA SER A 150 6.78 -6.61 13.66
C SER A 150 6.50 -7.64 14.78
N TYR A 151 7.38 -7.66 15.78
CA TYR A 151 7.23 -8.53 16.96
C TYR A 151 6.07 -8.08 17.86
N GLU A 152 5.82 -6.78 17.90
CA GLU A 152 4.76 -6.17 18.72
C GLU A 152 3.36 -6.57 18.25
N PHE A 153 3.19 -6.92 16.95
CA PHE A 153 1.95 -7.50 16.44
C PHE A 153 1.93 -9.00 16.72
N ASN A 154 1.78 -9.35 17.99
CA ASN A 154 1.69 -10.72 18.48
C ASN A 154 0.24 -11.17 18.67
N GLU A 155 0.04 -12.43 19.06
CA GLU A 155 -1.29 -13.01 19.29
C GLU A 155 -2.10 -12.21 20.31
N VAL A 156 -1.49 -11.80 21.41
CA VAL A 156 -2.17 -11.00 22.46
C VAL A 156 -2.69 -9.67 21.92
N TYR A 157 -1.89 -8.99 21.09
CA TYR A 157 -2.32 -7.77 20.42
C TYR A 157 -3.46 -8.03 19.45
N PHE A 158 -3.35 -9.07 18.62
CA PHE A 158 -4.39 -9.43 17.67
C PHE A 158 -5.70 -9.84 18.36
N ASP A 159 -5.62 -10.65 19.43
CA ASP A 159 -6.78 -11.08 20.21
C ASP A 159 -7.49 -9.89 20.85
N LYS A 160 -6.76 -8.90 21.34
CA LYS A 160 -7.35 -7.65 21.83
C LYS A 160 -8.12 -6.91 20.73
N LEU A 161 -7.59 -6.87 19.51
CA LEU A 161 -8.27 -6.22 18.38
C LEU A 161 -9.55 -6.97 17.97
N ILE A 162 -9.47 -8.29 17.78
CA ILE A 162 -10.58 -9.08 17.25
C ILE A 162 -11.68 -9.37 18.28
N SER A 163 -11.36 -9.30 19.57
CA SER A 163 -12.32 -9.51 20.66
C SER A 163 -13.02 -8.23 21.12
N SER A 164 -12.65 -7.07 20.59
CA SER A 164 -13.29 -5.79 20.93
C SER A 164 -14.78 -5.80 20.54
N GLN A 165 -15.64 -5.21 21.36
CA GLN A 165 -17.11 -5.23 21.16
C GLN A 165 -17.57 -4.52 19.88
N ASP A 166 -16.87 -3.46 19.49
CA ASP A 166 -17.20 -2.67 18.30
C ASP A 166 -16.97 -3.44 16.98
N VAL A 167 -16.17 -4.50 16.98
CA VAL A 167 -15.86 -5.27 15.76
C VAL A 167 -16.72 -6.52 15.59
N GLN A 168 -17.44 -6.98 16.63
CA GLN A 168 -18.13 -8.28 16.62
C GLN A 168 -19.15 -8.42 15.46
N LYS A 169 -19.84 -7.34 15.12
CA LYS A 169 -20.83 -7.32 14.02
C LYS A 169 -20.23 -6.97 12.66
N LEU A 170 -18.95 -6.69 12.60
CA LEU A 170 -18.27 -6.44 11.32
C LEU A 170 -18.06 -7.76 10.56
N SER A 171 -17.98 -7.64 9.23
CA SER A 171 -17.42 -8.72 8.42
C SER A 171 -15.90 -8.75 8.60
N VAL A 172 -15.28 -9.92 8.37
CA VAL A 172 -13.82 -10.04 8.46
C VAL A 172 -13.12 -9.08 7.48
N LYS A 173 -13.68 -8.84 6.28
CA LYS A 173 -13.18 -7.80 5.39
C LYS A 173 -13.20 -6.41 6.06
N ALA A 174 -14.30 -6.03 6.68
CA ALA A 174 -14.43 -4.74 7.35
C ALA A 174 -13.44 -4.63 8.52
N PHE A 175 -13.32 -5.68 9.33
CA PHE A 175 -12.35 -5.74 10.42
C PHE A 175 -10.92 -5.50 9.94
N LEU A 176 -10.49 -6.15 8.86
CA LEU A 176 -9.12 -6.06 8.36
C LEU A 176 -8.81 -4.73 7.68
N ALA A 177 -9.73 -4.19 6.87
CA ALA A 177 -9.42 -3.12 5.92
C ALA A 177 -10.11 -1.78 6.20
N THR A 178 -10.78 -1.60 7.34
CA THR A 178 -11.39 -0.31 7.67
C THR A 178 -10.87 0.25 8.99
N GLU A 179 -11.03 1.60 9.16
CA GLU A 179 -10.68 2.35 10.39
C GLU A 179 -9.24 2.17 10.84
N GLN A 180 -8.37 1.76 9.94
CA GLN A 180 -6.95 1.54 10.22
C GLN A 180 -6.69 0.73 11.49
N ARG A 181 -7.48 -0.31 11.72
CA ARG A 181 -7.21 -1.26 12.80
C ARG A 181 -5.88 -1.93 12.61
N ILE A 182 -5.58 -2.27 11.35
CA ILE A 182 -4.27 -2.76 10.88
C ILE A 182 -3.83 -1.83 9.75
N PRO A 183 -3.05 -0.77 10.04
CA PRO A 183 -2.67 0.23 9.05
C PRO A 183 -1.94 -0.38 7.85
N GLY A 184 -2.36 0.00 6.65
CA GLY A 184 -1.77 -0.49 5.40
C GLY A 184 -2.21 -1.90 4.97
N LEU A 185 -3.06 -2.59 5.76
CA LEU A 185 -3.72 -3.81 5.31
C LEU A 185 -4.98 -3.42 4.53
N GLY A 186 -4.86 -3.37 3.22
CA GLY A 186 -5.92 -2.91 2.34
C GLY A 186 -6.67 -4.03 1.63
N ASN A 187 -7.53 -3.61 0.70
CA ASN A 187 -8.41 -4.54 -0.02
C ASN A 187 -7.66 -5.51 -0.94
N GLY A 188 -6.43 -5.21 -1.34
CA GLY A 188 -5.62 -6.07 -2.20
C GLY A 188 -5.02 -7.25 -1.45
N VAL A 189 -4.33 -7.00 -0.33
CA VAL A 189 -3.66 -8.07 0.45
C VAL A 189 -4.64 -8.96 1.20
N LEU A 190 -5.78 -8.41 1.67
CA LEU A 190 -6.75 -9.20 2.45
C LEU A 190 -7.36 -10.39 1.69
N GLN A 191 -7.40 -10.33 0.36
CA GLN A 191 -8.03 -11.38 -0.44
C GLN A 191 -7.30 -12.72 -0.27
N ASP A 192 -5.99 -12.72 -0.42
CA ASP A 192 -5.16 -13.93 -0.28
C ASP A 192 -5.03 -14.34 1.19
N ILE A 193 -5.02 -13.39 2.13
CA ILE A 193 -5.06 -13.67 3.58
C ILE A 193 -6.32 -14.46 3.92
N LEU A 194 -7.49 -14.00 3.47
CA LEU A 194 -8.77 -14.65 3.75
C LEU A 194 -8.92 -16.00 3.04
N TRP A 195 -8.40 -16.11 1.81
CA TRP A 195 -8.38 -17.38 1.11
C TRP A 195 -7.47 -18.42 1.83
N ASN A 196 -6.29 -17.99 2.28
CA ASN A 196 -5.39 -18.84 3.06
C ASN A 196 -6.02 -19.27 4.39
N ALA A 197 -6.72 -18.38 5.07
CA ALA A 197 -7.45 -18.65 6.31
C ALA A 197 -8.75 -19.45 6.11
N LYS A 198 -9.18 -19.71 4.87
CA LYS A 198 -10.45 -20.37 4.56
C LYS A 198 -11.68 -19.61 5.12
N ILE A 199 -11.62 -18.29 5.17
CA ILE A 199 -12.66 -17.45 5.72
C ILE A 199 -13.28 -16.61 4.60
N HIS A 200 -14.62 -16.67 4.46
CA HIS A 200 -15.33 -15.85 3.48
C HIS A 200 -15.26 -14.36 3.88
N PRO A 201 -15.00 -13.42 2.95
CA PRO A 201 -14.85 -11.99 3.27
C PRO A 201 -16.05 -11.36 3.98
N LYS A 202 -17.26 -11.87 3.79
CA LYS A 202 -18.49 -11.39 4.42
C LYS A 202 -18.79 -12.05 5.77
N ARG A 203 -18.08 -13.10 6.16
CA ARG A 203 -18.29 -13.79 7.42
C ARG A 203 -18.12 -12.83 8.60
N LYS A 204 -19.00 -12.91 9.60
CA LYS A 204 -18.98 -12.01 10.76
C LYS A 204 -17.96 -12.46 11.79
N ILE A 205 -17.33 -11.49 12.50
CA ILE A 205 -16.34 -11.76 13.54
C ILE A 205 -16.92 -12.63 14.65
N ASP A 206 -18.15 -12.33 15.13
CA ASP A 206 -18.82 -13.08 16.19
C ASP A 206 -19.21 -14.52 15.81
N THR A 207 -19.08 -14.92 14.55
CA THR A 207 -19.28 -16.29 14.07
C THR A 207 -18.00 -17.09 13.96
N LEU A 208 -16.84 -16.47 14.18
CA LEU A 208 -15.54 -17.13 14.13
C LEU A 208 -15.29 -17.90 15.44
N LYS A 209 -14.90 -19.16 15.32
CA LYS A 209 -14.37 -19.94 16.43
C LYS A 209 -12.92 -19.53 16.71
N GLU A 210 -12.37 -19.87 17.88
CA GLU A 210 -10.99 -19.53 18.23
C GLU A 210 -9.99 -20.08 17.20
N GLU A 211 -10.16 -21.31 16.73
CA GLU A 211 -9.33 -21.88 15.66
C GLU A 211 -9.31 -21.00 14.37
N ASN A 212 -10.45 -20.39 14.01
CA ASN A 212 -10.51 -19.49 12.85
C ASN A 212 -9.72 -18.20 13.11
N LYS A 213 -9.73 -17.66 14.32
CA LYS A 213 -8.98 -16.46 14.70
C LYS A 213 -7.48 -16.71 14.69
N GLU A 214 -7.03 -17.84 15.24
CA GLU A 214 -5.63 -18.28 15.20
C GLU A 214 -5.12 -18.47 13.76
N VAL A 215 -5.91 -19.13 12.90
CA VAL A 215 -5.59 -19.29 11.48
C VAL A 215 -5.59 -17.94 10.76
N LEU A 216 -6.48 -17.01 11.09
CA LEU A 216 -6.50 -15.66 10.50
C LEU A 216 -5.24 -14.88 10.90
N TYR A 217 -4.85 -14.90 12.18
CA TYR A 217 -3.62 -14.27 12.65
C TYR A 217 -2.38 -14.81 11.93
N SER A 218 -2.21 -16.13 11.88
CA SER A 218 -1.08 -16.75 11.19
C SER A 218 -1.08 -16.47 9.69
N SER A 219 -2.26 -16.43 9.06
CA SER A 219 -2.41 -16.07 7.63
C SER A 219 -2.01 -14.63 7.35
N ILE A 220 -2.36 -13.67 8.23
CA ILE A 220 -1.93 -12.27 8.10
C ILE A 220 -0.40 -12.20 8.04
N LYS A 221 0.28 -12.80 9.03
CA LYS A 221 1.75 -12.77 9.10
C LYS A 221 2.39 -13.46 7.90
N THR A 222 1.98 -14.69 7.61
CA THR A 222 2.59 -15.52 6.55
C THR A 222 2.41 -14.92 5.16
N ILE A 223 1.21 -14.45 4.82
CA ILE A 223 0.93 -13.91 3.49
C ILE A 223 1.61 -12.57 3.28
N LEU A 224 1.56 -11.66 4.27
CA LEU A 224 2.25 -10.37 4.17
C LEU A 224 3.77 -10.53 4.10
N SER A 225 4.37 -11.45 4.89
CA SER A 225 5.81 -11.76 4.80
C SER A 225 6.17 -12.23 3.40
N LYS A 226 5.44 -13.23 2.88
CA LYS A 226 5.69 -13.78 1.54
C LYS A 226 5.51 -12.74 0.43
N MET A 227 4.48 -11.88 0.52
CA MET A 227 4.30 -10.77 -0.43
C MET A 227 5.48 -9.81 -0.40
N THR A 228 5.97 -9.47 0.79
CA THR A 228 7.12 -8.56 0.98
C THR A 228 8.42 -9.18 0.47
N GLU A 229 8.71 -10.43 0.83
CA GLU A 229 9.89 -11.17 0.39
C GLU A 229 10.00 -11.28 -1.13
N LEU A 230 8.86 -11.39 -1.81
CA LEU A 230 8.76 -11.46 -3.27
C LEU A 230 8.65 -10.08 -3.95
N GLY A 231 8.85 -8.99 -3.23
CA GLY A 231 8.85 -7.63 -3.80
C GLY A 231 7.46 -7.10 -4.16
N GLY A 232 6.43 -7.51 -3.42
CA GLY A 232 5.04 -7.07 -3.63
C GLY A 232 4.22 -8.01 -4.52
N ARG A 233 2.97 -7.62 -4.75
CA ARG A 233 2.00 -8.38 -5.56
C ARG A 233 2.20 -8.19 -7.05
N ASP A 234 1.87 -9.21 -7.85
CA ASP A 234 1.89 -9.18 -9.33
C ASP A 234 0.86 -8.21 -9.95
N THR A 235 -0.04 -7.70 -9.14
CA THR A 235 -1.02 -6.66 -9.51
C THR A 235 -0.47 -5.25 -9.39
N GLU A 236 0.64 -5.07 -8.69
CA GLU A 236 1.27 -3.80 -8.37
C GLU A 236 2.64 -3.66 -9.04
N LYS A 237 3.17 -2.44 -9.06
CA LYS A 237 4.47 -2.14 -9.67
C LYS A 237 5.41 -1.52 -8.65
N ASP A 238 6.65 -1.94 -8.69
CA ASP A 238 7.74 -1.44 -7.87
C ASP A 238 8.33 -0.08 -8.37
N LEU A 239 9.40 0.39 -7.75
CA LEU A 239 10.10 1.64 -8.09
C LEU A 239 10.58 1.67 -9.55
N TYR A 240 10.93 0.53 -10.13
CA TYR A 240 11.44 0.40 -11.50
C TYR A 240 10.34 0.11 -12.53
N GLY A 241 9.09 -0.04 -12.07
CA GLY A 241 7.95 -0.36 -12.93
C GLY A 241 7.74 -1.85 -13.17
N ASN A 242 8.51 -2.72 -12.51
CA ASN A 242 8.32 -4.16 -12.57
C ASN A 242 7.13 -4.58 -11.70
N LYS A 243 6.45 -5.64 -12.09
CA LYS A 243 5.43 -6.26 -11.24
C LYS A 243 6.09 -6.97 -10.06
N GLY A 244 5.41 -6.96 -8.90
CA GLY A 244 5.83 -7.78 -7.77
C GLY A 244 5.87 -9.27 -8.12
N GLY A 245 6.74 -10.02 -7.45
CA GLY A 245 6.94 -11.45 -7.70
C GLY A 245 5.90 -12.34 -7.01
N TYR A 246 5.10 -11.81 -6.08
CA TYR A 246 4.03 -12.58 -5.46
C TYR A 246 2.84 -12.72 -6.40
N LYS A 247 2.58 -13.93 -6.89
CA LYS A 247 1.42 -14.24 -7.72
C LYS A 247 0.16 -14.33 -6.85
N THR A 248 -0.75 -13.38 -7.04
CA THR A 248 -2.00 -13.31 -6.29
C THR A 248 -2.94 -14.47 -6.65
N MET A 249 -3.49 -15.14 -5.63
CA MET A 249 -4.46 -16.22 -5.79
C MET A 249 -5.88 -15.68 -5.96
N MET A 250 -6.23 -14.64 -5.22
CA MET A 250 -7.55 -13.99 -5.21
C MET A 250 -7.46 -12.54 -5.65
N SER A 251 -7.58 -12.31 -6.95
CA SER A 251 -7.48 -10.97 -7.55
C SER A 251 -8.31 -10.85 -8.83
N LYS A 252 -8.33 -9.68 -9.44
CA LYS A 252 -8.93 -9.48 -10.76
C LYS A 252 -8.36 -10.40 -11.84
N ASN A 253 -7.13 -10.89 -11.66
CA ASN A 253 -6.45 -11.75 -12.63
C ASN A 253 -6.88 -13.22 -12.51
N SER A 254 -7.47 -13.62 -11.38
CA SER A 254 -7.89 -15.00 -11.09
C SER A 254 -9.40 -15.24 -11.21
N VAL A 255 -10.20 -14.19 -11.42
CA VAL A 255 -11.66 -14.33 -11.59
C VAL A 255 -11.99 -15.22 -12.77
N GLY A 256 -12.88 -16.19 -12.56
CA GLY A 256 -13.32 -17.14 -13.58
C GLY A 256 -12.34 -18.30 -13.83
N SER A 257 -11.17 -18.30 -13.20
CA SER A 257 -10.26 -19.44 -13.21
C SER A 257 -10.58 -20.41 -12.07
N SER A 258 -10.04 -21.63 -12.17
CA SER A 258 -10.18 -22.64 -11.12
C SER A 258 -9.34 -22.30 -9.89
N CYS A 259 -9.92 -22.44 -8.69
CA CYS A 259 -9.22 -22.36 -7.43
C CYS A 259 -8.12 -23.42 -7.35
N VAL A 260 -6.90 -23.02 -7.09
CA VAL A 260 -5.74 -23.95 -7.03
C VAL A 260 -5.84 -24.98 -5.89
N SER A 261 -6.72 -24.73 -4.90
CA SER A 261 -6.92 -25.64 -3.75
C SER A 261 -7.99 -26.69 -4.00
N CYS A 262 -9.09 -26.37 -4.73
CA CYS A 262 -10.24 -27.28 -4.85
C CYS A 262 -10.84 -27.37 -6.26
N GLY A 263 -10.34 -26.60 -7.22
CA GLY A 263 -10.85 -26.60 -8.61
C GLY A 263 -12.11 -25.76 -8.86
N GLU A 264 -12.81 -25.30 -7.81
CA GLU A 264 -14.02 -24.47 -7.94
C GLU A 264 -13.70 -23.11 -8.58
N ILE A 265 -14.67 -22.53 -9.27
CA ILE A 265 -14.46 -21.24 -9.97
C ILE A 265 -14.38 -20.08 -8.99
N ILE A 266 -13.33 -19.25 -9.12
CA ILE A 266 -13.13 -18.04 -8.32
C ILE A 266 -14.15 -16.99 -8.73
N LYS A 267 -14.91 -16.49 -7.73
CA LYS A 267 -15.97 -15.49 -7.90
C LYS A 267 -15.49 -14.10 -7.53
N LYS A 268 -16.21 -13.11 -8.05
CA LYS A 268 -16.05 -11.69 -7.75
C LYS A 268 -17.39 -11.10 -7.36
N GLU A 269 -17.40 -10.28 -6.31
CA GLU A 269 -18.53 -9.44 -5.94
C GLU A 269 -18.05 -8.03 -5.54
N ASN A 270 -18.96 -7.04 -5.60
CA ASN A 270 -18.73 -5.74 -5.01
C ASN A 270 -19.25 -5.75 -3.56
N TYR A 271 -18.41 -5.40 -2.62
CA TYR A 271 -18.74 -5.37 -1.22
C TYR A 271 -17.96 -4.29 -0.46
N LEU A 272 -18.63 -3.43 0.30
CA LEU A 272 -18.06 -2.34 1.10
C LEU A 272 -17.08 -1.47 0.28
N GLY A 273 -17.57 -0.91 -0.82
CA GLY A 273 -16.82 0.04 -1.64
C GLY A 273 -15.66 -0.53 -2.47
N GLY A 274 -15.47 -1.84 -2.48
CA GLY A 274 -14.43 -2.51 -3.26
C GLY A 274 -14.87 -3.87 -3.78
N SER A 275 -14.03 -4.51 -4.60
CA SER A 275 -14.27 -5.89 -5.04
C SER A 275 -13.75 -6.88 -4.00
N ILE A 276 -14.47 -7.98 -3.80
CA ILE A 276 -13.99 -9.19 -3.11
C ILE A 276 -13.85 -10.30 -4.13
N TYR A 277 -12.84 -11.14 -3.93
CA TYR A 277 -12.56 -12.33 -4.72
C TYR A 277 -12.49 -13.51 -3.77
N TYR A 278 -13.18 -14.60 -4.10
CA TYR A 278 -13.27 -15.73 -3.19
C TYR A 278 -13.64 -17.03 -3.92
N CYS A 279 -13.36 -18.14 -3.28
CA CYS A 279 -13.78 -19.47 -3.68
C CYS A 279 -14.87 -19.96 -2.71
N GLU A 280 -16.09 -20.19 -3.19
CA GLU A 280 -17.22 -20.59 -2.33
C GLU A 280 -16.98 -21.91 -1.62
N ASN A 281 -16.29 -22.87 -2.26
CA ASN A 281 -16.01 -24.15 -1.65
C ASN A 281 -14.94 -24.10 -0.56
N CYS A 282 -13.89 -23.25 -0.72
CA CYS A 282 -12.83 -23.10 0.28
C CYS A 282 -13.19 -22.14 1.41
N GLN A 283 -14.03 -21.14 1.15
CA GLN A 283 -14.33 -20.01 2.04
C GLN A 283 -15.84 -19.97 2.31
N LEU A 284 -16.29 -20.83 3.21
CA LEU A 284 -17.71 -20.89 3.58
C LEU A 284 -18.13 -19.65 4.37
N LEU A 285 -19.35 -19.16 4.07
CA LEU A 285 -19.99 -18.02 4.74
C LEU A 285 -20.55 -18.41 6.11
#